data_ef99a47e85967fc12e65bf240ccd75cd
#
_entry.id   ef99a47e85967fc12e65bf240ccd75cd
#
_cell.length_a   1.000
_cell.length_b   1.000
_cell.length_c   1.000
_cell.angle_alpha   90.00
_cell.angle_beta   90.00
_cell.angle_gamma   90.00
#
_symmetry.space_group_name_H-M   'P 1'
#
loop_
_entity.id
_entity.type
_entity.pdbx_description
1 polymer ?
#
loop_
_entity_poly.entity_id
_entity_poly.type
_entity_poly.pdbx_seq_one_letter_code
_entity_poly.pdbx_strand_id
1 'polypeptide(L)'
;MNNKIKVLFLDIDNTLLDFDAGAAWAMNLCFEKAGLKYRPEMFVVFKEENNKIWRRIELGELTMDDLFYVRWQTVLRHLGLTADGVEMEKEFRRLLHLSAVPVKEAKDILEYLHKKEYCLCAASNGPYNQQINRLKSADMLKYFTHCFVSEAVGADKPSRQFFDGCMKEFTGVLPSECMMIGDSLTADIEGGQAYGMSTCWFVHSGDKSAIQQNNGGKVADHIIYELAELKNIL
;
A
#
# COMPACT_ATOMS: atom_id res chain seq x y z
N MET A 1 -10.63 -13.50 26.10
CA MET A 1 -11.81 -13.69 25.21
C MET A 1 -11.29 -13.51 23.79
N ASN A 2 -11.38 -14.56 22.94
CA ASN A 2 -11.04 -14.39 21.51
C ASN A 2 -12.15 -13.53 20.90
N ASN A 3 -11.91 -12.25 20.73
CA ASN A 3 -12.82 -11.40 19.99
C ASN A 3 -12.78 -11.84 18.52
N LYS A 4 -13.95 -12.23 18.01
CA LYS A 4 -14.07 -12.62 16.60
C LYS A 4 -13.84 -11.37 15.72
N ILE A 5 -12.90 -11.45 14.78
CA ILE A 5 -12.68 -10.37 13.79
C ILE A 5 -13.94 -10.15 12.98
N LYS A 6 -14.32 -8.89 12.81
CA LYS A 6 -15.52 -8.44 12.09
C LYS A 6 -15.19 -7.55 10.90
N VAL A 7 -14.17 -6.70 11.04
CA VAL A 7 -13.75 -5.70 10.06
C VAL A 7 -12.34 -5.97 9.62
N LEU A 8 -12.12 -6.00 8.31
CA LEU A 8 -10.81 -6.18 7.70
C LEU A 8 -10.42 -4.90 6.97
N PHE A 9 -9.31 -4.29 7.39
CA PHE A 9 -8.66 -3.20 6.70
C PHE A 9 -7.56 -3.79 5.82
N LEU A 10 -7.69 -3.63 4.51
CA LEU A 10 -6.73 -4.15 3.54
C LEU A 10 -6.02 -2.98 2.86
N ASP A 11 -4.71 -2.98 2.92
CA ASP A 11 -3.92 -2.07 2.11
C ASP A 11 -4.09 -2.36 0.62
N ILE A 12 -3.75 -1.40 -0.24
CA ILE A 12 -3.96 -1.50 -1.69
C ILE A 12 -2.64 -1.80 -2.40
N ASP A 13 -1.65 -0.93 -2.24
CA ASP A 13 -0.40 -0.98 -3.02
C ASP A 13 0.53 -2.09 -2.50
N ASN A 14 0.98 -2.96 -3.40
CA ASN A 14 1.73 -4.18 -3.07
C ASN A 14 1.02 -5.14 -2.09
N THR A 15 -0.27 -4.92 -1.81
CA THR A 15 -1.12 -5.86 -1.07
C THR A 15 -2.20 -6.45 -1.97
N LEU A 16 -3.02 -5.63 -2.58
CA LEU A 16 -4.08 -6.05 -3.50
C LEU A 16 -3.74 -5.75 -4.96
N LEU A 17 -3.04 -4.66 -5.21
CA LEU A 17 -2.56 -4.24 -6.52
C LEU A 17 -1.03 -4.17 -6.52
N ASP A 18 -0.42 -4.80 -7.50
CA ASP A 18 1.03 -4.81 -7.71
C ASP A 18 1.49 -3.42 -8.16
N PHE A 19 1.87 -2.60 -7.17
CA PHE A 19 2.41 -1.27 -7.42
C PHE A 19 3.72 -1.35 -8.20
N ASP A 20 4.58 -2.30 -7.88
CA ASP A 20 5.89 -2.43 -8.50
C ASP A 20 5.77 -2.72 -10.00
N ALA A 21 4.88 -3.63 -10.40
CA ALA A 21 4.61 -3.88 -11.83
C ALA A 21 4.03 -2.65 -12.54
N GLY A 22 3.09 -1.97 -11.90
CA GLY A 22 2.51 -0.74 -12.43
C GLY A 22 3.53 0.39 -12.54
N ALA A 23 4.38 0.55 -11.54
CA ALA A 23 5.43 1.58 -11.50
C ALA A 23 6.53 1.31 -12.54
N ALA A 24 6.95 0.05 -12.73
CA ALA A 24 7.92 -0.32 -13.75
C ALA A 24 7.40 -0.01 -15.16
N TRP A 25 6.15 -0.35 -15.43
CA TRP A 25 5.46 0.01 -16.68
C TRP A 25 5.40 1.52 -16.89
N ALA A 26 4.96 2.27 -15.87
CA ALA A 26 4.86 3.72 -15.93
C ALA A 26 6.24 4.39 -16.12
N MET A 27 7.27 3.90 -15.41
CA MET A 27 8.64 4.38 -15.54
C MET A 27 9.17 4.22 -16.97
N ASN A 28 8.94 3.07 -17.61
CA ASN A 28 9.35 2.84 -18.99
C ASN A 28 8.76 3.90 -19.94
N LEU A 29 7.46 4.16 -19.82
CA LEU A 29 6.78 5.17 -20.65
C LEU A 29 7.22 6.61 -20.33
N CYS A 30 7.49 6.92 -19.07
CA CYS A 30 8.05 8.23 -18.69
C CYS A 30 9.44 8.44 -19.31
N PHE A 31 10.29 7.41 -19.32
CA PHE A 31 11.61 7.46 -19.93
C PHE A 31 11.52 7.67 -21.45
N GLU A 32 10.64 6.91 -22.12
CA GLU A 32 10.40 7.08 -23.55
C GLU A 32 9.98 8.52 -23.89
N LYS A 33 9.01 9.05 -23.15
CA LYS A 33 8.52 10.44 -23.32
C LYS A 33 9.61 11.49 -23.06
N ALA A 34 10.50 11.23 -22.10
CA ALA A 34 11.65 12.10 -21.80
C ALA A 34 12.84 11.92 -22.75
N GLY A 35 12.74 11.04 -23.76
CA GLY A 35 13.85 10.72 -24.67
C GLY A 35 14.99 9.95 -24.03
N LEU A 36 14.72 9.29 -22.89
CA LEU A 36 15.66 8.48 -22.14
C LEU A 36 15.50 6.99 -22.49
N LYS A 37 16.59 6.25 -22.42
CA LYS A 37 16.55 4.79 -22.61
C LYS A 37 16.31 4.08 -21.28
N TYR A 38 15.13 3.45 -21.12
CA TYR A 38 14.82 2.62 -19.97
C TYR A 38 15.57 1.28 -20.04
N ARG A 39 15.99 0.78 -18.89
CA ARG A 39 16.50 -0.57 -18.67
C ARG A 39 15.90 -1.12 -17.36
N PRO A 40 15.49 -2.41 -17.31
CA PRO A 40 14.82 -2.98 -16.13
C PRO A 40 15.59 -2.81 -14.81
N GLU A 41 16.94 -2.82 -14.87
CA GLU A 41 17.80 -2.64 -13.70
C GLU A 41 17.64 -1.26 -13.03
N MET A 42 17.20 -0.26 -13.79
CA MET A 42 16.95 1.10 -13.27
C MET A 42 15.73 1.13 -12.33
N PHE A 43 14.81 0.18 -12.49
CA PHE A 43 13.67 0.06 -11.59
C PHE A 43 14.09 -0.29 -10.15
N VAL A 44 15.17 -1.03 -9.96
CA VAL A 44 15.72 -1.32 -8.64
C VAL A 44 16.06 -0.02 -7.91
N VAL A 45 16.74 0.92 -8.58
CA VAL A 45 17.06 2.24 -8.02
C VAL A 45 15.77 3.03 -7.70
N PHE A 46 14.80 3.01 -8.63
CA PHE A 46 13.51 3.66 -8.38
C PHE A 46 12.84 3.09 -7.11
N LYS A 47 12.75 1.77 -7.00
CA LYS A 47 12.11 1.08 -5.87
C LYS A 47 12.78 1.44 -4.55
N GLU A 48 14.11 1.38 -4.49
CA GLU A 48 14.87 1.73 -3.29
C GLU A 48 14.63 3.17 -2.85
N GLU A 49 14.72 4.12 -3.78
CA GLU A 49 14.53 5.54 -3.46
C GLU A 49 13.07 5.87 -3.13
N ASN A 50 12.13 5.29 -3.85
CA ASN A 50 10.70 5.42 -3.55
C ASN A 50 10.37 4.92 -2.14
N ASN A 51 10.87 3.74 -1.75
CA ASN A 51 10.66 3.19 -0.41
C ASN A 51 11.26 4.08 0.69
N LYS A 52 12.47 4.64 0.47
CA LYS A 52 13.08 5.59 1.41
C LYS A 52 12.23 6.86 1.58
N ILE A 53 11.67 7.38 0.48
CA ILE A 53 10.83 8.58 0.50
C ILE A 53 9.51 8.28 1.24
N TRP A 54 8.84 7.16 0.93
CA TRP A 54 7.63 6.76 1.62
C TRP A 54 7.84 6.58 3.11
N ARG A 55 8.94 5.92 3.53
CA ARG A 55 9.28 5.79 4.94
C ARG A 55 9.42 7.15 5.62
N ARG A 56 10.02 8.15 4.96
CA ARG A 56 10.13 9.50 5.51
C ARG A 56 8.76 10.20 5.62
N ILE A 57 7.83 9.93 4.69
CA ILE A 57 6.45 10.42 4.78
C ILE A 57 5.73 9.78 5.99
N GLU A 58 5.85 8.46 6.15
CA GLU A 58 5.28 7.72 7.28
C GLU A 58 5.81 8.20 8.65
N LEU A 59 7.07 8.67 8.69
CA LEU A 59 7.70 9.26 9.88
C LEU A 59 7.35 10.76 10.06
N GLY A 60 6.62 11.36 9.13
CA GLY A 60 6.28 12.80 9.17
C GLY A 60 7.43 13.74 8.83
N GLU A 61 8.53 13.22 8.25
CA GLU A 61 9.68 14.02 7.81
C GLU A 61 9.46 14.68 6.44
N LEU A 62 8.56 14.11 5.63
CA LEU A 62 8.14 14.61 4.32
C LEU A 62 6.61 14.58 4.24
N THR A 63 6.07 15.44 3.38
CA THR A 63 4.66 15.46 3.02
C THR A 63 4.42 14.78 1.67
N MET A 64 3.14 14.51 1.34
CA MET A 64 2.74 14.06 0.01
C MET A 64 3.05 15.10 -1.09
N ASP A 65 3.08 16.38 -0.73
CA ASP A 65 3.49 17.43 -1.67
C ASP A 65 5.00 17.39 -1.94
N ASP A 66 5.82 17.10 -0.91
CA ASP A 66 7.27 16.94 -1.09
C ASP A 66 7.58 15.78 -2.03
N LEU A 67 6.83 14.66 -1.95
CA LEU A 67 6.98 13.51 -2.84
C LEU A 67 6.95 13.93 -4.32
N PHE A 68 6.06 14.87 -4.66
CA PHE A 68 5.91 15.38 -6.02
C PHE A 68 7.21 16.00 -6.58
N TYR A 69 7.99 16.65 -5.72
CA TYR A 69 9.20 17.34 -6.13
C TYR A 69 10.47 16.48 -5.97
N VAL A 70 10.50 15.57 -4.99
CA VAL A 70 11.75 14.89 -4.62
C VAL A 70 11.97 13.55 -5.32
N ARG A 71 10.90 12.80 -5.64
CA ARG A 71 11.01 11.42 -6.12
C ARG A 71 11.85 11.31 -7.38
N TRP A 72 11.41 11.91 -8.47
CA TRP A 72 12.12 11.80 -9.75
C TRP A 72 13.44 12.53 -9.77
N GLN A 73 13.58 13.65 -9.07
CA GLN A 73 14.88 14.31 -8.93
C GLN A 73 15.92 13.40 -8.26
N THR A 74 15.50 12.66 -7.23
CA THR A 74 16.39 11.73 -6.52
C THR A 74 16.72 10.52 -7.38
N VAL A 75 15.73 9.90 -8.03
CA VAL A 75 15.95 8.75 -8.92
C VAL A 75 16.87 9.11 -10.08
N LEU A 76 16.61 10.21 -10.79
CA LEU A 76 17.42 10.66 -11.93
C LEU A 76 18.87 10.92 -11.51
N ARG A 77 19.08 11.57 -10.37
CA ARG A 77 20.43 11.85 -9.83
C ARG A 77 21.20 10.54 -9.56
N HIS A 78 20.56 9.53 -8.95
CA HIS A 78 21.20 8.24 -8.69
C HIS A 78 21.48 7.44 -9.95
N LEU A 79 20.66 7.61 -10.98
CA LEU A 79 20.89 7.00 -12.30
C LEU A 79 21.91 7.76 -13.16
N GLY A 80 22.38 8.94 -12.73
CA GLY A 80 23.25 9.81 -13.53
C GLY A 80 22.58 10.36 -14.78
N LEU A 81 21.25 10.55 -14.74
CA LEU A 81 20.43 11.02 -15.85
C LEU A 81 19.93 12.44 -15.62
N THR A 82 19.69 13.16 -16.71
CA THR A 82 19.14 14.53 -16.68
C THR A 82 17.82 14.56 -17.43
N ALA A 83 16.75 14.94 -16.71
CA ALA A 83 15.44 15.22 -17.26
C ALA A 83 14.65 16.13 -16.29
N ASP A 84 13.49 16.63 -16.71
CA ASP A 84 12.59 17.37 -15.84
C ASP A 84 11.85 16.40 -14.91
N GLY A 85 12.29 16.34 -13.64
CA GLY A 85 11.72 15.45 -12.64
C GLY A 85 10.25 15.77 -12.31
N VAL A 86 9.85 17.04 -12.43
CA VAL A 86 8.45 17.47 -12.19
C VAL A 86 7.54 16.98 -13.30
N GLU A 87 7.95 17.12 -14.55
CA GLU A 87 7.18 16.60 -15.69
C GLU A 87 7.13 15.05 -15.67
N MET A 88 8.22 14.40 -15.28
CA MET A 88 8.22 12.94 -15.08
C MET A 88 7.26 12.52 -13.98
N GLU A 89 7.19 13.25 -12.86
CA GLU A 89 6.25 12.96 -11.78
C GLU A 89 4.78 13.10 -12.23
N LYS A 90 4.45 14.16 -12.96
CA LYS A 90 3.11 14.36 -13.52
C LYS A 90 2.69 13.19 -14.42
N GLU A 91 3.58 12.79 -15.33
CA GLU A 91 3.31 11.70 -16.25
C GLU A 91 3.23 10.36 -15.52
N PHE A 92 4.13 10.12 -14.59
CA PHE A 92 4.14 8.90 -13.77
C PHE A 92 2.82 8.73 -12.98
N ARG A 93 2.34 9.79 -12.31
CA ARG A 93 1.05 9.76 -11.60
C ARG A 93 -0.11 9.49 -12.55
N ARG A 94 -0.10 10.13 -13.73
CA ARG A 94 -1.11 9.89 -14.76
C ARG A 94 -1.14 8.43 -15.22
N LEU A 95 0.03 7.83 -15.42
CA LEU A 95 0.16 6.42 -15.82
C LEU A 95 -0.23 5.47 -14.69
N LEU A 96 0.22 5.73 -13.45
CA LEU A 96 -0.19 4.93 -12.29
C LEU A 96 -1.70 4.91 -12.10
N HIS A 97 -2.38 6.04 -12.34
CA HIS A 97 -3.84 6.11 -12.29
C HIS A 97 -4.52 5.10 -13.23
N LEU A 98 -3.86 4.74 -14.33
CA LEU A 98 -4.34 3.75 -15.32
C LEU A 98 -3.90 2.32 -15.01
N SER A 99 -2.92 2.14 -14.12
CA SER A 99 -2.39 0.83 -13.75
C SER A 99 -3.28 0.16 -12.71
N ALA A 100 -3.70 -1.07 -12.99
CA ALA A 100 -4.55 -1.86 -12.10
C ALA A 100 -4.17 -3.35 -12.15
N VAL A 101 -2.87 -3.64 -12.00
CA VAL A 101 -2.36 -5.01 -12.00
C VAL A 101 -2.69 -5.67 -10.66
N PRO A 102 -3.50 -6.74 -10.60
CA PRO A 102 -3.78 -7.42 -9.35
C PRO A 102 -2.56 -8.19 -8.84
N VAL A 103 -2.36 -8.19 -7.52
CA VAL A 103 -1.54 -9.20 -6.87
C VAL A 103 -2.19 -10.57 -7.06
N LYS A 104 -1.38 -11.61 -7.19
CA LYS A 104 -1.86 -12.99 -7.37
C LYS A 104 -2.93 -13.32 -6.30
N GLU A 105 -4.06 -13.84 -6.73
CA GLU A 105 -5.19 -14.26 -5.89
C GLU A 105 -5.91 -13.15 -5.13
N ALA A 106 -5.55 -11.86 -5.32
CA ALA A 106 -6.18 -10.75 -4.58
C ALA A 106 -7.69 -10.69 -4.79
N LYS A 107 -8.17 -10.89 -6.02
CA LYS A 107 -9.60 -10.87 -6.30
C LYS A 107 -10.31 -12.08 -5.68
N ASP A 108 -9.72 -13.27 -5.75
CA ASP A 108 -10.30 -14.50 -5.22
C ASP A 108 -10.44 -14.45 -3.68
N ILE A 109 -9.44 -13.86 -3.01
CA ILE A 109 -9.51 -13.71 -1.56
C ILE A 109 -10.55 -12.65 -1.15
N LEU A 110 -10.67 -11.53 -1.87
CA LEU A 110 -11.71 -10.54 -1.61
C LEU A 110 -13.11 -11.14 -1.77
N GLU A 111 -13.32 -11.93 -2.83
CA GLU A 111 -14.61 -12.64 -3.03
C GLU A 111 -14.89 -13.64 -1.92
N TYR A 112 -13.87 -14.41 -1.48
CA TYR A 112 -14.01 -15.35 -0.37
C TYR A 112 -14.39 -14.64 0.94
N LEU A 113 -13.67 -13.59 1.31
CA LEU A 113 -13.90 -12.83 2.54
C LEU A 113 -15.26 -12.12 2.51
N HIS A 114 -15.66 -11.61 1.35
CA HIS A 114 -17.00 -11.02 1.16
C HIS A 114 -18.11 -12.05 1.35
N LYS A 115 -17.95 -13.27 0.81
CA LYS A 115 -18.91 -14.39 1.02
C LYS A 115 -18.94 -14.86 2.47
N LYS A 116 -17.88 -14.65 3.24
CA LYS A 116 -17.81 -14.92 4.68
C LYS A 116 -18.41 -13.80 5.54
N GLU A 117 -18.99 -12.78 4.88
CA GLU A 117 -19.67 -11.65 5.51
C GLU A 117 -18.74 -10.76 6.38
N TYR A 118 -17.43 -10.76 6.11
CA TYR A 118 -16.53 -9.75 6.69
C TYR A 118 -16.85 -8.37 6.12
N CYS A 119 -16.81 -7.34 6.98
CA CYS A 119 -16.83 -5.96 6.52
C CYS A 119 -15.45 -5.61 5.95
N LEU A 120 -15.34 -5.48 4.63
CA LEU A 120 -14.07 -5.19 3.95
C LEU A 120 -13.90 -3.70 3.77
N CYS A 121 -12.72 -3.18 4.18
CA CYS A 121 -12.35 -1.79 4.05
C CYS A 121 -10.99 -1.69 3.35
N ALA A 122 -10.89 -0.90 2.28
CA ALA A 122 -9.60 -0.51 1.75
C ALA A 122 -8.99 0.58 2.64
N ALA A 123 -7.66 0.52 2.89
CA ALA A 123 -6.94 1.48 3.74
C ALA A 123 -5.60 1.84 3.12
N SER A 124 -5.46 3.05 2.53
CA SER A 124 -4.29 3.42 1.74
C SER A 124 -3.81 4.84 1.97
N ASN A 125 -2.50 5.07 1.88
CA ASN A 125 -1.86 6.40 1.88
C ASN A 125 -1.73 7.04 0.49
N GLY A 126 -2.25 6.42 -0.56
CA GLY A 126 -2.21 6.96 -1.92
C GLY A 126 -3.23 8.09 -2.18
N PRO A 127 -3.19 8.73 -3.36
CA PRO A 127 -4.20 9.71 -3.77
C PRO A 127 -5.57 9.07 -3.96
N TYR A 128 -6.64 9.71 -3.45
CA TYR A 128 -8.00 9.14 -3.41
C TYR A 128 -8.50 8.70 -4.79
N ASN A 129 -8.52 9.61 -5.75
CA ASN A 129 -9.04 9.30 -7.09
C ASN A 129 -8.23 8.20 -7.79
N GLN A 130 -6.91 8.14 -7.55
CA GLN A 130 -6.05 7.10 -8.10
C GLN A 130 -6.42 5.73 -7.54
N GLN A 131 -6.55 5.61 -6.23
CA GLN A 131 -6.85 4.34 -5.56
C GLN A 131 -8.23 3.80 -5.93
N ILE A 132 -9.25 4.67 -5.92
CA ILE A 132 -10.61 4.28 -6.31
C ILE A 132 -10.65 3.82 -7.79
N ASN A 133 -9.99 4.57 -8.69
CA ASN A 133 -9.97 4.18 -10.10
C ASN A 133 -9.26 2.85 -10.33
N ARG A 134 -8.13 2.62 -9.67
CA ARG A 134 -7.37 1.37 -9.77
C ARG A 134 -8.15 0.17 -9.24
N LEU A 135 -8.80 0.28 -8.07
CA LEU A 135 -9.68 -0.77 -7.55
C LEU A 135 -10.87 -1.05 -8.46
N LYS A 136 -11.45 0.01 -9.06
CA LYS A 136 -12.55 -0.13 -10.03
C LYS A 136 -12.08 -0.84 -11.30
N SER A 137 -10.93 -0.45 -11.85
CA SER A 137 -10.36 -1.05 -13.06
C SER A 137 -9.96 -2.51 -12.87
N ALA A 138 -9.54 -2.89 -11.65
CA ALA A 138 -9.28 -4.27 -11.26
C ALA A 138 -10.55 -5.09 -10.92
N ASP A 139 -11.77 -4.49 -11.02
CA ASP A 139 -13.05 -5.10 -10.63
C ASP A 139 -13.06 -5.57 -9.15
N MET A 140 -12.37 -4.81 -8.27
CA MET A 140 -12.25 -5.10 -6.83
C MET A 140 -13.07 -4.15 -5.97
N LEU A 141 -13.36 -2.93 -6.43
CA LEU A 141 -14.06 -1.90 -5.64
C LEU A 141 -15.39 -2.38 -5.05
N LYS A 142 -16.08 -3.26 -5.76
CA LYS A 142 -17.41 -3.80 -5.39
C LYS A 142 -17.40 -4.64 -4.12
N TYR A 143 -16.23 -5.11 -3.65
CA TYR A 143 -16.15 -5.92 -2.42
C TYR A 143 -16.02 -5.06 -1.16
N PHE A 144 -15.68 -3.77 -1.29
CA PHE A 144 -15.44 -2.89 -0.17
C PHE A 144 -16.69 -2.16 0.30
N THR A 145 -16.92 -2.20 1.61
CA THR A 145 -17.94 -1.39 2.26
C THR A 145 -17.47 0.06 2.38
N HIS A 146 -16.18 0.26 2.71
CA HIS A 146 -15.55 1.57 2.83
C HIS A 146 -14.20 1.59 2.15
N CYS A 147 -13.80 2.76 1.64
CA CYS A 147 -12.45 3.01 1.14
C CYS A 147 -11.87 4.21 1.91
N PHE A 148 -11.01 3.91 2.87
CA PHE A 148 -10.30 4.89 3.67
C PHE A 148 -8.97 5.20 3.00
N VAL A 149 -8.91 6.35 2.37
CA VAL A 149 -7.70 6.86 1.73
C VAL A 149 -7.27 8.11 2.48
N SER A 150 -6.00 8.21 2.82
CA SER A 150 -5.46 9.25 3.70
C SER A 150 -5.85 10.67 3.29
N GLU A 151 -5.86 10.96 1.98
CA GLU A 151 -6.30 12.25 1.43
C GLU A 151 -7.74 12.61 1.85
N ALA A 152 -8.64 11.63 1.91
CA ALA A 152 -10.04 11.83 2.33
C ALA A 152 -10.21 11.77 3.84
N VAL A 153 -9.41 10.97 4.54
CA VAL A 153 -9.40 10.85 6.00
C VAL A 153 -8.78 12.09 6.66
N GLY A 154 -7.84 12.74 5.97
CA GLY A 154 -7.09 13.88 6.47
C GLY A 154 -5.89 13.52 7.36
N ALA A 155 -5.46 12.26 7.31
CA ALA A 155 -4.30 11.76 8.05
C ALA A 155 -3.78 10.48 7.38
N ASP A 156 -2.47 10.22 7.48
CA ASP A 156 -1.82 9.04 6.90
C ASP A 156 -1.62 7.92 7.93
N LYS A 157 -1.61 6.65 7.49
CA LYS A 157 -1.04 5.54 8.25
C LYS A 157 0.46 5.82 8.47
N PRO A 158 1.05 5.53 9.64
CA PRO A 158 0.54 4.81 10.80
C PRO A 158 -0.13 5.70 11.85
N SER A 159 -0.45 6.96 11.56
CA SER A 159 -0.96 7.89 12.58
C SER A 159 -2.25 7.39 13.23
N ARG A 160 -2.38 7.62 14.55
CA ARG A 160 -3.61 7.31 15.28
C ARG A 160 -4.82 8.01 14.67
N GLN A 161 -4.64 9.23 14.16
CA GLN A 161 -5.71 10.03 13.54
C GLN A 161 -6.33 9.34 12.32
N PHE A 162 -5.52 8.62 11.52
CA PHE A 162 -6.04 7.83 10.40
C PHE A 162 -7.03 6.77 10.89
N PHE A 163 -6.62 5.95 11.85
CA PHE A 163 -7.47 4.88 12.40
C PHE A 163 -8.67 5.42 13.16
N ASP A 164 -8.53 6.52 13.92
CA ASP A 164 -9.65 7.21 14.56
C ASP A 164 -10.67 7.70 13.50
N GLY A 165 -10.19 8.20 12.35
CA GLY A 165 -11.04 8.58 11.22
C GLY A 165 -11.82 7.39 10.65
N CYS A 166 -11.15 6.26 10.43
CA CYS A 166 -11.78 5.03 9.95
C CYS A 166 -12.83 4.48 10.93
N MET A 167 -12.48 4.44 12.21
CA MET A 167 -13.34 3.82 13.25
C MET A 167 -14.61 4.60 13.56
N LYS A 168 -14.72 5.87 13.13
CA LYS A 168 -15.98 6.64 13.22
C LYS A 168 -17.16 5.99 12.49
N GLU A 169 -16.89 5.22 11.44
CA GLU A 169 -17.91 4.51 10.66
C GLU A 169 -18.43 3.24 11.37
N PHE A 170 -17.81 2.80 12.48
CA PHE A 170 -18.07 1.52 13.13
C PHE A 170 -18.54 1.67 14.59
N THR A 171 -19.79 2.10 14.78
CA THR A 171 -20.35 2.24 16.14
C THR A 171 -20.39 0.88 16.85
N GLY A 172 -19.76 0.78 18.02
CA GLY A 172 -19.78 -0.41 18.86
C GLY A 172 -18.83 -1.53 18.43
N VAL A 173 -17.97 -1.30 17.43
CA VAL A 173 -16.86 -2.20 17.07
C VAL A 173 -15.61 -1.77 17.81
N LEU A 174 -14.93 -2.71 18.44
CA LEU A 174 -13.66 -2.46 19.14
C LEU A 174 -12.48 -2.65 18.17
N PRO A 175 -11.35 -1.92 18.36
CA PRO A 175 -10.14 -2.17 17.57
C PRO A 175 -9.71 -3.63 17.56
N SER A 176 -9.85 -4.35 18.68
CA SER A 176 -9.55 -5.79 18.79
C SER A 176 -10.48 -6.71 17.99
N GLU A 177 -11.54 -6.19 17.40
CA GLU A 177 -12.44 -6.89 16.47
C GLU A 177 -12.11 -6.54 15.00
N CYS A 178 -11.04 -5.76 14.78
CA CYS A 178 -10.54 -5.37 13.47
C CYS A 178 -9.19 -6.02 13.20
N MET A 179 -8.87 -6.25 11.93
CA MET A 179 -7.54 -6.70 11.50
C MET A 179 -7.03 -5.80 10.39
N MET A 180 -5.79 -5.30 10.53
CA MET A 180 -5.06 -4.63 9.47
C MET A 180 -4.21 -5.63 8.70
N ILE A 181 -4.34 -5.66 7.38
CA ILE A 181 -3.64 -6.55 6.45
C ILE A 181 -2.91 -5.68 5.44
N GLY A 182 -1.59 -5.80 5.35
CA GLY A 182 -0.80 -5.00 4.41
C GLY A 182 0.65 -5.43 4.34
N ASP A 183 1.41 -4.82 3.43
CA ASP A 183 2.82 -5.11 3.18
C ASP A 183 3.77 -4.17 3.93
N SER A 184 3.31 -2.96 4.29
CA SER A 184 4.14 -1.99 5.01
C SER A 184 4.25 -2.32 6.50
N LEU A 185 5.48 -2.64 6.94
CA LEU A 185 5.74 -2.90 8.35
C LEU A 185 5.40 -1.68 9.22
N THR A 186 5.74 -0.48 8.77
CA THR A 186 5.52 0.77 9.52
C THR A 186 4.06 1.22 9.45
N ALA A 187 3.53 1.40 8.23
CA ALA A 187 2.22 2.00 8.04
C ALA A 187 1.08 1.07 8.48
N ASP A 188 1.15 -0.22 8.10
CA ASP A 188 0.07 -1.15 8.34
C ASP A 188 0.23 -1.89 9.67
N ILE A 189 1.40 -2.51 9.87
CA ILE A 189 1.58 -3.44 10.98
C ILE A 189 1.81 -2.69 12.29
N GLU A 190 2.82 -1.84 12.35
CA GLU A 190 3.08 -1.04 13.57
C GLU A 190 1.91 -0.09 13.85
N GLY A 191 1.34 0.53 12.79
CA GLY A 191 0.18 1.39 12.94
C GLY A 191 -1.06 0.67 13.47
N GLY A 192 -1.41 -0.49 12.90
CA GLY A 192 -2.52 -1.33 13.36
C GLY A 192 -2.34 -1.83 14.79
N GLN A 193 -1.15 -2.32 15.13
CA GLN A 193 -0.81 -2.76 16.49
C GLN A 193 -0.90 -1.63 17.52
N ALA A 194 -0.33 -0.46 17.21
CA ALA A 194 -0.39 0.71 18.08
C ALA A 194 -1.82 1.19 18.31
N TYR A 195 -2.71 0.93 17.35
CA TYR A 195 -4.13 1.23 17.49
C TYR A 195 -4.92 0.16 18.26
N GLY A 196 -4.37 -1.03 18.43
CA GLY A 196 -4.99 -2.16 19.12
C GLY A 196 -5.75 -3.13 18.22
N MET A 197 -5.49 -3.10 16.93
CA MET A 197 -6.00 -4.07 15.94
C MET A 197 -5.14 -5.33 15.92
N SER A 198 -5.72 -6.44 15.49
CA SER A 198 -4.93 -7.58 15.01
C SER A 198 -4.23 -7.22 13.71
N THR A 199 -3.10 -7.87 13.42
CA THR A 199 -2.31 -7.54 12.23
C THR A 199 -1.90 -8.79 11.45
N CYS A 200 -1.94 -8.67 10.13
CA CYS A 200 -1.47 -9.69 9.21
C CYS A 200 -0.50 -9.06 8.19
N TRP A 201 0.78 -9.40 8.32
CA TRP A 201 1.81 -8.87 7.44
C TRP A 201 1.93 -9.73 6.18
N PHE A 202 1.68 -9.12 5.03
CA PHE A 202 1.88 -9.75 3.72
C PHE A 202 3.30 -9.46 3.23
N VAL A 203 4.12 -10.50 3.15
CA VAL A 203 5.53 -10.41 2.75
C VAL A 203 5.71 -10.98 1.35
N HIS A 204 6.08 -10.13 0.40
CA HIS A 204 6.40 -10.60 -0.95
C HIS A 204 7.58 -11.56 -0.94
N SER A 205 7.52 -12.63 -1.72
CA SER A 205 8.48 -13.73 -1.76
C SER A 205 9.95 -13.33 -2.04
N GLY A 206 10.17 -12.10 -2.53
CA GLY A 206 11.50 -11.52 -2.75
C GLY A 206 12.08 -10.78 -1.52
N ASP A 207 11.30 -10.51 -0.48
CA ASP A 207 11.67 -9.62 0.62
C ASP A 207 12.03 -10.36 1.93
N LYS A 208 12.67 -11.52 1.81
CA LYS A 208 13.12 -12.33 2.97
C LYS A 208 14.08 -11.58 3.90
N SER A 209 14.72 -10.50 3.44
CA SER A 209 15.58 -9.66 4.26
C SER A 209 14.80 -8.89 5.34
N ALA A 210 13.54 -8.55 5.11
CA ALA A 210 12.69 -7.88 6.09
C ALA A 210 12.44 -8.73 7.34
N ILE A 211 12.34 -10.06 7.18
CA ILE A 211 12.14 -10.99 8.30
C ILE A 211 13.40 -11.13 9.16
N GLN A 212 14.60 -11.08 8.54
CA GLN A 212 15.88 -11.22 9.25
C GLN A 212 16.26 -10.00 10.09
N GLN A 213 15.70 -8.82 9.79
CA GLN A 213 15.97 -7.59 10.56
C GLN A 213 15.22 -7.57 11.91
N ASN A 214 14.33 -8.54 12.13
CA ASN A 214 13.56 -8.59 13.35
C ASN A 214 14.24 -9.44 14.42
N ASN A 215 14.97 -8.78 15.32
CA ASN A 215 15.70 -9.36 16.45
C ASN A 215 14.78 -10.02 17.53
N GLY A 216 13.87 -10.91 17.10
CA GLY A 216 13.12 -11.79 18.03
C GLY A 216 11.87 -11.22 18.69
N GLY A 217 11.41 -10.04 18.28
CA GLY A 217 10.09 -9.51 18.67
C GLY A 217 8.95 -10.05 17.80
N LYS A 218 7.72 -10.09 18.32
CA LYS A 218 6.53 -10.42 17.54
C LYS A 218 6.24 -9.25 16.58
N VAL A 219 6.55 -9.42 15.30
CA VAL A 219 6.36 -8.36 14.26
C VAL A 219 4.91 -8.11 13.97
N ALA A 220 4.12 -9.16 13.77
CA ALA A 220 2.70 -9.16 13.46
C ALA A 220 2.03 -10.35 14.16
N ASP A 221 0.70 -10.33 14.25
CA ASP A 221 -0.04 -11.49 14.77
C ASP A 221 0.03 -12.65 13.79
N HIS A 222 -0.04 -12.35 12.50
CA HIS A 222 0.11 -13.31 11.41
C HIS A 222 1.08 -12.77 10.36
N ILE A 223 1.82 -13.68 9.73
CA ILE A 223 2.67 -13.40 8.57
C ILE A 223 2.24 -14.35 7.46
N ILE A 224 1.97 -13.82 6.27
CA ILE A 224 1.60 -14.58 5.10
C ILE A 224 2.50 -14.21 3.92
N TYR A 225 2.70 -15.15 3.01
CA TYR A 225 3.48 -14.98 1.78
C TYR A 225 2.62 -15.06 0.53
N GLU A 226 1.42 -15.61 0.65
CA GLU A 226 0.38 -15.65 -0.39
C GLU A 226 -0.95 -15.20 0.22
N LEU A 227 -1.72 -14.40 -0.52
CA LEU A 227 -3.02 -13.91 -0.02
C LEU A 227 -4.01 -15.03 0.28
N ALA A 228 -3.89 -16.18 -0.43
CA ALA A 228 -4.73 -17.35 -0.16
C ALA A 228 -4.59 -17.90 1.28
N GLU A 229 -3.47 -17.63 1.97
CA GLU A 229 -3.25 -18.07 3.36
C GLU A 229 -4.21 -17.40 4.34
N LEU A 230 -4.80 -16.26 3.99
CA LEU A 230 -5.86 -15.63 4.78
C LEU A 230 -7.05 -16.56 5.04
N LYS A 231 -7.30 -17.55 4.16
CA LYS A 231 -8.36 -18.56 4.36
C LYS A 231 -8.11 -19.47 5.55
N ASN A 232 -6.87 -19.57 6.04
CA ASN A 232 -6.50 -20.35 7.19
C ASN A 232 -6.53 -19.54 8.50
N ILE A 233 -6.66 -18.22 8.38
CA ILE A 233 -6.66 -17.27 9.51
C ILE A 233 -8.07 -16.78 9.80
N LEU A 234 -8.88 -16.59 8.74
CA LEU A 234 -10.20 -16.00 8.69
C LEU A 234 -11.21 -17.03 8.13
#